data_3476ab1e6c78a742ce3944efd11f0cf7
#
_entry.id   3476ab1e6c78a742ce3944efd11f0cf7
#
_cell.length_a   1.000
_cell.length_b   1.000
_cell.length_c   1.000
_cell.angle_alpha   90.00
_cell.angle_beta   90.00
_cell.angle_gamma   90.00
#
_symmetry.space_group_name_H-M   'P 1'
#
loop_
_entity.id
_entity.type
_entity.pdbx_description
1 polymer ?
#
loop_
_entity_poly.entity_id
_entity_poly.type
_entity_poly.pdbx_seq_one_letter_code
_entity_poly.pdbx_strand_id
1 'polypeptide(L)'
;SKVAAPVTEELGLTETPQENAGLDSAGLPSAETATIVNEKNSNTPPPPPIDKPKQVAVVDDGPQHLQREEVPVVKQKTPSDKTLQLLYTYAPAIESQNLAYGSKLVCLFSMTCSHCQEVYADLVAMKASGKLPSLYLVNYGTEYEQNYFFSQAGNVKSPHTRTEEFSDFKRMLEGKTYPRILYVKDGEIMKEWDVDTYEKEGFMKYYGIEKLEKKNESGLQLELGGD
;
A
#
# COMPACT_ATOMS: atom_id res chain seq x y z
N SER A 1 49.93 14.20 -44.23
CA SER A 1 49.79 14.51 -42.81
C SER A 1 49.22 15.92 -42.65
N LYS A 2 47.95 16.02 -42.34
CA LYS A 2 47.29 17.28 -41.93
C LYS A 2 46.57 17.00 -40.62
N VAL A 3 47.08 17.64 -39.59
CA VAL A 3 46.51 17.69 -38.22
C VAL A 3 45.44 18.77 -38.24
N ALA A 4 44.20 18.45 -37.91
CA ALA A 4 43.13 19.42 -37.69
C ALA A 4 42.96 19.67 -36.21
N ALA A 5 42.92 20.94 -35.80
CA ALA A 5 42.73 21.43 -34.46
C ALA A 5 41.26 21.37 -34.03
N PRO A 6 40.93 21.24 -32.72
CA PRO A 6 39.58 21.24 -32.25
C PRO A 6 38.97 22.64 -32.12
N VAL A 7 37.74 22.78 -32.54
CA VAL A 7 36.89 23.97 -32.36
C VAL A 7 36.26 23.92 -31.00
N THR A 8 36.57 24.86 -30.15
CA THR A 8 35.88 25.12 -28.87
C THR A 8 34.68 26.02 -29.15
N GLU A 9 33.48 25.51 -28.98
CA GLU A 9 32.24 26.29 -29.04
C GLU A 9 31.85 26.70 -27.61
N GLU A 10 31.94 27.99 -27.38
CA GLU A 10 31.60 28.65 -26.10
C GLU A 10 30.08 28.90 -26.10
N LEU A 11 29.33 28.14 -25.27
CA LEU A 11 27.90 28.38 -25.05
C LEU A 11 27.72 29.36 -23.90
N GLY A 12 27.38 30.60 -24.24
CA GLY A 12 27.04 31.66 -23.30
C GLY A 12 25.74 31.36 -22.53
N LEU A 13 25.87 31.33 -21.25
CA LEU A 13 24.75 31.33 -20.28
C LEU A 13 24.26 32.79 -20.13
N THR A 14 23.07 33.10 -20.61
CA THR A 14 22.35 34.34 -20.27
C THR A 14 21.47 34.06 -19.05
N GLU A 15 21.89 34.55 -17.89
CA GLU A 15 21.06 34.66 -16.69
C GLU A 15 20.03 35.77 -16.88
N THR A 16 18.74 35.44 -16.81
CA THR A 16 17.67 36.42 -16.61
C THR A 16 17.29 36.48 -15.14
N PRO A 17 17.31 37.68 -14.51
CA PRO A 17 16.80 37.83 -13.16
C PRO A 17 15.25 37.84 -13.17
N GLN A 18 14.66 36.95 -12.42
CA GLN A 18 13.21 36.96 -12.18
C GLN A 18 12.87 37.87 -11.01
N GLU A 19 12.14 38.94 -11.31
CA GLU A 19 11.64 39.93 -10.37
C GLU A 19 10.69 39.30 -9.34
N ASN A 20 10.97 39.62 -8.07
CA ASN A 20 10.07 39.44 -6.94
C ASN A 20 8.91 40.40 -7.04
N ALA A 21 7.73 39.93 -7.40
CA ALA A 21 6.48 40.66 -7.19
C ALA A 21 5.90 40.30 -5.82
N GLY A 22 5.84 41.34 -4.96
CA GLY A 22 5.24 41.25 -3.64
C GLY A 22 3.76 40.90 -3.72
N LEU A 23 3.32 40.05 -2.78
CA LEU A 23 1.93 39.79 -2.51
C LEU A 23 1.56 40.38 -1.15
N ASP A 24 0.69 41.39 -1.23
CA ASP A 24 0.11 42.11 -0.15
C ASP A 24 -0.62 41.23 0.86
N SER A 25 -0.37 41.59 2.09
CA SER A 25 -1.03 41.10 3.31
C SER A 25 -2.47 41.62 3.34
N ALA A 26 -3.46 40.76 3.16
CA ALA A 26 -4.88 41.10 3.37
C ALA A 26 -5.54 40.08 4.30
N GLY A 27 -5.80 40.55 5.53
CA GLY A 27 -7.03 40.38 6.29
C GLY A 27 -7.43 38.96 6.72
N LEU A 28 -7.03 38.57 7.93
CA LEU A 28 -7.71 37.52 8.71
C LEU A 28 -9.04 38.06 9.25
N PRO A 29 -10.18 37.42 9.08
CA PRO A 29 -11.36 37.67 9.84
C PRO A 29 -11.29 37.01 11.23
N SER A 30 -11.64 37.81 12.21
CA SER A 30 -11.73 37.53 13.63
C SER A 30 -12.60 36.34 13.98
N ALA A 31 -12.14 35.53 14.92
CA ALA A 31 -12.87 34.42 15.50
C ALA A 31 -14.12 34.93 16.25
N GLU A 32 -15.31 34.54 15.82
CA GLU A 32 -16.53 34.61 16.63
C GLU A 32 -16.61 33.39 17.55
N THR A 33 -16.66 33.71 18.83
CA THR A 33 -16.83 32.79 19.95
C THR A 33 -18.25 32.21 19.92
N ALA A 34 -18.40 30.98 19.47
CA ALA A 34 -19.66 30.24 19.61
C ALA A 34 -19.74 29.62 21.00
N THR A 35 -20.61 30.16 21.81
CA THR A 35 -21.01 29.64 23.13
C THR A 35 -21.74 28.31 22.96
N ILE A 36 -21.12 27.23 23.39
CA ILE A 36 -21.73 25.89 23.42
C ILE A 36 -22.64 25.84 24.65
N VAL A 37 -23.96 25.89 24.42
CA VAL A 37 -24.99 25.60 25.42
C VAL A 37 -25.04 24.10 25.63
N ASN A 38 -24.67 23.69 26.82
CA ASN A 38 -24.65 22.30 27.27
C ASN A 38 -26.07 21.91 27.73
N GLU A 39 -26.90 21.37 26.85
CA GLU A 39 -28.15 20.75 27.24
C GLU A 39 -27.95 19.30 27.66
N LYS A 40 -28.01 19.12 28.95
CA LYS A 40 -27.99 17.89 29.72
C LYS A 40 -29.34 17.20 29.55
N ASN A 41 -29.47 16.28 28.59
CA ASN A 41 -30.64 15.41 28.50
C ASN A 41 -30.22 13.95 28.79
N SER A 42 -30.20 13.65 30.09
CA SER A 42 -29.93 12.31 30.59
C SER A 42 -31.26 11.56 30.75
N ASN A 43 -31.67 10.83 29.73
CA ASN A 43 -32.68 9.75 29.83
C ASN A 43 -32.05 8.43 29.33
N THR A 44 -31.19 7.88 30.17
CA THR A 44 -30.75 6.50 30.00
C THR A 44 -31.56 5.65 30.98
N PRO A 45 -32.33 4.66 30.52
CA PRO A 45 -33.01 3.73 31.41
C PRO A 45 -32.00 2.90 32.21
N PRO A 46 -32.30 2.52 33.46
CA PRO A 46 -31.40 1.74 34.28
C PRO A 46 -31.18 0.34 33.70
N PRO A 47 -29.98 -0.22 33.84
CA PRO A 47 -29.69 -1.57 33.37
C PRO A 47 -30.50 -2.62 34.17
N PRO A 48 -30.88 -3.74 33.54
CA PRO A 48 -31.60 -4.81 34.23
C PRO A 48 -30.74 -5.45 35.33
N PRO A 49 -31.38 -5.98 36.36
CA PRO A 49 -30.66 -6.60 37.48
C PRO A 49 -29.82 -7.81 37.04
N ILE A 50 -28.57 -7.79 37.45
CA ILE A 50 -27.62 -8.90 37.22
C ILE A 50 -28.00 -10.04 38.15
N ASP A 51 -28.48 -11.16 37.56
CA ASP A 51 -28.68 -12.41 38.30
C ASP A 51 -27.35 -12.90 38.89
N LYS A 52 -27.37 -13.23 40.18
CA LYS A 52 -26.21 -13.77 40.89
C LYS A 52 -25.77 -15.08 40.27
N PRO A 53 -24.47 -15.25 39.98
CA PRO A 53 -23.99 -16.52 39.47
C PRO A 53 -24.22 -17.64 40.44
N LYS A 54 -24.92 -18.68 39.95
CA LYS A 54 -25.13 -19.95 40.65
C LYS A 54 -23.77 -20.59 40.83
N GLN A 55 -23.38 -20.84 42.09
CA GLN A 55 -22.16 -21.58 42.44
C GLN A 55 -22.22 -22.97 41.82
N VAL A 56 -21.42 -23.19 40.79
CA VAL A 56 -21.17 -24.53 40.26
C VAL A 56 -20.04 -25.14 41.11
N ALA A 57 -20.31 -26.33 41.64
CA ALA A 57 -19.34 -27.08 42.43
C ALA A 57 -18.02 -27.23 41.67
N VAL A 58 -16.94 -26.81 42.31
CA VAL A 58 -15.58 -27.01 41.82
C VAL A 58 -15.29 -28.51 41.94
N VAL A 59 -15.25 -29.21 40.84
CA VAL A 59 -14.65 -30.53 40.72
C VAL A 59 -13.16 -30.29 40.60
N ASP A 60 -12.42 -30.69 41.64
CA ASP A 60 -10.98 -30.68 41.70
C ASP A 60 -10.42 -31.77 40.77
N ASP A 61 -10.26 -31.47 39.51
CA ASP A 61 -9.46 -32.27 38.58
C ASP A 61 -8.04 -31.71 38.59
N GLY A 62 -7.13 -32.53 39.16
CA GLY A 62 -5.73 -32.21 39.32
C GLY A 62 -5.04 -31.71 38.06
N PRO A 63 -3.81 -31.18 38.17
CA PRO A 63 -3.14 -30.44 37.08
C PRO A 63 -2.87 -31.38 35.92
N GLN A 64 -3.75 -31.33 34.90
CA GLN A 64 -3.43 -31.86 33.60
C GLN A 64 -2.32 -30.95 33.03
N HIS A 65 -1.13 -31.49 33.03
CA HIS A 65 0.05 -30.97 32.38
C HIS A 65 -0.26 -30.91 30.88
N LEU A 66 -0.88 -29.78 30.44
CA LEU A 66 -1.00 -29.44 29.02
C LEU A 66 0.42 -29.34 28.50
N GLN A 67 0.91 -30.42 27.91
CA GLN A 67 2.09 -30.41 27.09
C GLN A 67 1.79 -29.40 25.96
N ARG A 68 2.36 -28.21 26.14
CA ARG A 68 2.39 -27.21 25.08
C ARG A 68 3.21 -27.85 23.97
N GLU A 69 2.55 -28.41 22.95
CA GLU A 69 3.20 -28.81 21.70
C GLU A 69 4.00 -27.61 21.21
N GLU A 70 5.32 -27.72 21.31
CA GLU A 70 6.23 -26.75 20.71
C GLU A 70 5.99 -26.82 19.20
N VAL A 71 5.21 -25.86 18.68
CA VAL A 71 5.06 -25.67 17.25
C VAL A 71 6.49 -25.50 16.70
N PRO A 72 6.94 -26.38 15.78
CA PRO A 72 8.30 -26.29 15.28
C PRO A 72 8.50 -24.91 14.66
N VAL A 73 9.44 -24.15 15.22
CA VAL A 73 9.89 -22.87 14.67
C VAL A 73 10.51 -23.20 13.31
N VAL A 74 9.72 -23.07 12.26
CA VAL A 74 10.21 -23.20 10.89
C VAL A 74 11.24 -22.08 10.72
N LYS A 75 12.52 -22.44 10.72
CA LYS A 75 13.61 -21.48 10.42
C LYS A 75 13.32 -20.89 9.05
N GLN A 76 12.94 -19.63 9.02
CA GLN A 76 12.68 -18.94 7.78
C GLN A 76 13.97 -18.89 6.97
N LYS A 77 13.94 -19.49 5.77
CA LYS A 77 15.08 -19.43 4.85
C LYS A 77 15.19 -17.98 4.38
N THR A 78 16.28 -17.31 4.72
CA THR A 78 16.57 -15.97 4.19
C THR A 78 16.80 -16.08 2.69
N PRO A 79 16.12 -15.27 1.87
CA PRO A 79 16.35 -15.27 0.43
C PRO A 79 17.81 -14.97 0.10
N SER A 80 18.35 -15.62 -0.92
CA SER A 80 19.71 -15.36 -1.43
C SER A 80 19.76 -14.13 -2.33
N ASP A 81 18.64 -13.69 -2.87
CA ASP A 81 18.53 -12.55 -3.76
C ASP A 81 18.77 -11.23 -3.01
N LYS A 82 19.64 -10.37 -3.57
CA LYS A 82 20.04 -9.09 -2.96
C LYS A 82 18.86 -8.14 -2.75
N THR A 83 17.97 -8.05 -3.74
CA THR A 83 16.77 -7.19 -3.65
C THR A 83 15.86 -7.65 -2.52
N LEU A 84 15.66 -8.95 -2.39
CA LEU A 84 14.87 -9.51 -1.30
C LEU A 84 15.53 -9.27 0.06
N GLN A 85 16.85 -9.34 0.16
CA GLN A 85 17.60 -9.00 1.39
C GLN A 85 17.40 -7.53 1.78
N LEU A 86 17.38 -6.60 0.82
CA LEU A 86 17.07 -5.19 1.09
C LEU A 86 15.65 -5.01 1.61
N LEU A 87 14.67 -5.73 1.04
CA LEU A 87 13.30 -5.71 1.55
C LEU A 87 13.22 -6.18 3.00
N TYR A 88 13.89 -7.27 3.36
CA TYR A 88 13.93 -7.75 4.75
C TYR A 88 14.63 -6.78 5.70
N THR A 89 15.64 -6.06 5.20
CA THR A 89 16.39 -5.09 6.01
C THR A 89 15.59 -3.82 6.28
N TYR A 90 14.94 -3.26 5.26
CA TYR A 90 14.30 -1.93 5.33
C TYR A 90 12.78 -1.97 5.47
N ALA A 91 12.17 -3.12 5.31
CA ALA A 91 10.75 -3.36 5.51
C ALA A 91 10.53 -4.68 6.27
N PRO A 92 11.02 -4.84 7.51
CA PRO A 92 11.08 -6.13 8.21
C PRO A 92 9.71 -6.80 8.39
N ALA A 93 8.62 -6.05 8.43
CA ALA A 93 7.26 -6.62 8.47
C ALA A 93 6.95 -7.55 7.28
N ILE A 94 7.73 -7.47 6.18
CA ILE A 94 7.60 -8.38 5.03
C ILE A 94 7.96 -9.83 5.37
N GLU A 95 8.69 -10.08 6.46
CA GLU A 95 9.01 -11.43 6.92
C GLU A 95 7.75 -12.27 7.15
N SER A 96 6.67 -11.62 7.61
CA SER A 96 5.37 -12.27 7.79
C SER A 96 4.79 -12.84 6.48
N GLN A 97 5.26 -12.38 5.32
CA GLN A 97 4.83 -12.84 4.01
C GLN A 97 5.54 -14.12 3.55
N ASN A 98 6.61 -14.51 4.25
CA ASN A 98 7.35 -15.74 3.95
C ASN A 98 7.70 -15.90 2.47
N LEU A 99 8.44 -14.93 1.93
CA LEU A 99 8.79 -14.88 0.50
C LEU A 99 9.59 -16.09 0.01
N ALA A 100 10.16 -16.88 0.93
CA ALA A 100 10.90 -18.10 0.60
C ALA A 100 10.01 -19.24 0.09
N TYR A 101 8.68 -19.10 0.18
CA TYR A 101 7.73 -20.13 -0.23
C TYR A 101 6.55 -19.56 -1.00
N GLY A 102 6.16 -20.28 -2.03
CA GLY A 102 5.00 -19.95 -2.87
C GLY A 102 5.25 -18.73 -3.74
N SER A 103 4.16 -18.14 -4.23
CA SER A 103 4.19 -17.04 -5.20
C SER A 103 3.59 -15.77 -4.62
N LYS A 104 4.29 -14.64 -4.77
CA LYS A 104 3.88 -13.32 -4.30
C LYS A 104 4.17 -12.24 -5.34
N LEU A 105 3.34 -11.21 -5.37
CA LEU A 105 3.66 -9.93 -6.00
C LEU A 105 4.00 -8.93 -4.90
N VAL A 106 5.26 -8.52 -4.85
CA VAL A 106 5.73 -7.47 -3.95
C VAL A 106 5.81 -6.17 -4.73
N CYS A 107 5.02 -5.18 -4.31
CA CYS A 107 4.88 -3.92 -5.01
C CYS A 107 5.46 -2.78 -4.16
N LEU A 108 6.45 -2.07 -4.70
CA LEU A 108 7.04 -0.89 -4.07
C LEU A 108 6.38 0.35 -4.66
N PHE A 109 5.52 1.01 -3.88
CA PHE A 109 4.70 2.13 -4.32
C PHE A 109 4.90 3.36 -3.44
N SER A 110 5.02 4.54 -4.07
CA SER A 110 4.84 5.81 -3.35
C SER A 110 3.35 6.15 -3.32
N MET A 111 2.85 6.53 -2.16
CA MET A 111 1.41 6.78 -1.97
C MET A 111 0.92 8.06 -2.66
N THR A 112 1.84 8.96 -3.03
CA THR A 112 1.53 10.19 -3.78
C THR A 112 1.68 10.05 -5.30
N CYS A 113 2.12 8.90 -5.78
CA CYS A 113 2.40 8.65 -7.19
C CYS A 113 1.13 8.25 -7.95
N SER A 114 0.73 9.01 -8.95
CA SER A 114 -0.44 8.71 -9.79
C SER A 114 -0.29 7.40 -10.57
N HIS A 115 0.88 7.14 -11.17
CA HIS A 115 1.14 5.86 -11.85
C HIS A 115 1.05 4.66 -10.90
N CYS A 116 1.49 4.82 -9.64
CA CYS A 116 1.33 3.77 -8.65
C CYS A 116 -0.16 3.50 -8.33
N GLN A 117 -0.99 4.56 -8.30
CA GLN A 117 -2.44 4.44 -8.10
C GLN A 117 -3.11 3.70 -9.26
N GLU A 118 -2.78 4.07 -10.49
CA GLU A 118 -3.28 3.42 -11.71
C GLU A 118 -2.90 1.93 -11.74
N VAL A 119 -1.61 1.63 -11.55
CA VAL A 119 -1.11 0.26 -11.51
C VAL A 119 -1.78 -0.55 -10.39
N TYR A 120 -1.94 0.04 -9.21
CA TYR A 120 -2.61 -0.65 -8.11
C TYR A 120 -4.08 -0.95 -8.42
N ALA A 121 -4.81 -0.01 -9.01
CA ALA A 121 -6.20 -0.23 -9.45
C ALA A 121 -6.28 -1.37 -10.47
N ASP A 122 -5.34 -1.43 -11.41
CA ASP A 122 -5.22 -2.52 -12.38
C ASP A 122 -4.99 -3.88 -11.69
N LEU A 123 -4.04 -3.94 -10.75
CA LEU A 123 -3.75 -5.17 -10.01
C LEU A 123 -4.94 -5.64 -9.18
N VAL A 124 -5.67 -4.73 -8.54
CA VAL A 124 -6.90 -5.04 -7.80
C VAL A 124 -7.96 -5.62 -8.73
N ALA A 125 -8.16 -5.01 -9.91
CA ALA A 125 -9.11 -5.52 -10.90
C ALA A 125 -8.70 -6.91 -11.42
N MET A 126 -7.41 -7.11 -11.70
CA MET A 126 -6.89 -8.40 -12.17
C MET A 126 -6.96 -9.50 -11.10
N LYS A 127 -6.86 -9.14 -9.83
CA LYS A 127 -6.93 -10.10 -8.71
C LYS A 127 -8.26 -10.86 -8.69
N ALA A 128 -9.34 -10.24 -9.14
CA ALA A 128 -10.66 -10.87 -9.26
C ALA A 128 -10.64 -12.10 -10.19
N SER A 129 -9.71 -12.18 -11.14
CA SER A 129 -9.54 -13.34 -12.03
C SER A 129 -9.05 -14.61 -11.31
N GLY A 130 -8.54 -14.48 -10.08
CA GLY A 130 -7.92 -15.59 -9.34
C GLY A 130 -6.56 -16.06 -9.87
N LYS A 131 -6.05 -15.44 -10.94
CA LYS A 131 -4.78 -15.84 -11.59
C LYS A 131 -3.54 -15.16 -11.03
N LEU A 132 -3.72 -14.02 -10.33
CA LEU A 132 -2.60 -13.32 -9.72
C LEU A 132 -2.16 -13.97 -8.39
N PRO A 133 -0.86 -14.02 -8.12
CA PRO A 133 -0.34 -14.28 -6.79
C PRO A 133 -0.88 -13.29 -5.76
N SER A 134 -0.70 -13.59 -4.47
CA SER A 134 -1.07 -12.66 -3.42
C SER A 134 -0.23 -11.39 -3.51
N LEU A 135 -0.90 -10.23 -3.37
CA LEU A 135 -0.28 -8.92 -3.39
C LEU A 135 0.21 -8.54 -1.99
N TYR A 136 1.39 -7.97 -1.93
CA TYR A 136 1.92 -7.30 -0.74
C TYR A 136 2.57 -5.97 -1.14
N LEU A 137 2.21 -4.89 -0.46
CA LEU A 137 2.76 -3.58 -0.75
C LEU A 137 3.83 -3.20 0.27
N VAL A 138 4.95 -2.71 -0.22
CA VAL A 138 5.93 -1.95 0.55
C VAL A 138 5.81 -0.51 0.07
N ASN A 139 5.42 0.38 0.96
CA ASN A 139 5.06 1.73 0.55
C ASN A 139 5.76 2.81 1.36
N TYR A 140 5.82 4.00 0.76
CA TYR A 140 6.25 5.23 1.40
C TYR A 140 5.16 6.29 1.25
N GLY A 141 4.88 6.98 2.36
CA GLY A 141 3.87 8.03 2.43
C GLY A 141 3.24 8.10 3.82
N THR A 142 2.51 9.16 4.09
CA THR A 142 1.77 9.36 5.33
C THR A 142 0.54 8.45 5.39
N GLU A 143 -0.07 8.30 6.56
CA GLU A 143 -1.32 7.56 6.71
C GLU A 143 -2.47 8.20 5.90
N TYR A 144 -2.51 9.52 5.83
CA TYR A 144 -3.48 10.25 5.01
C TYR A 144 -3.33 9.89 3.53
N GLU A 145 -2.11 9.92 3.00
CA GLU A 145 -1.80 9.56 1.61
C GLU A 145 -2.13 8.09 1.32
N GLN A 146 -1.88 7.19 2.26
CA GLN A 146 -2.29 5.78 2.14
C GLN A 146 -3.81 5.63 2.01
N ASN A 147 -4.56 6.32 2.87
CA ASN A 147 -6.03 6.25 2.82
C ASN A 147 -6.55 6.80 1.49
N TYR A 148 -5.98 7.91 1.02
CA TYR A 148 -6.30 8.46 -0.29
C TYR A 148 -5.95 7.48 -1.41
N PHE A 149 -4.74 6.90 -1.41
CA PHE A 149 -4.28 5.92 -2.39
C PHE A 149 -5.23 4.74 -2.52
N PHE A 150 -5.61 4.12 -1.41
CA PHE A 150 -6.52 2.99 -1.44
C PHE A 150 -7.94 3.37 -1.86
N SER A 151 -8.38 4.61 -1.61
CA SER A 151 -9.69 5.08 -2.05
C SER A 151 -9.81 5.12 -3.57
N GLN A 152 -8.71 5.41 -4.29
CA GLN A 152 -8.67 5.41 -5.76
C GLN A 152 -8.88 4.02 -6.36
N ALA A 153 -8.62 2.95 -5.61
CA ALA A 153 -8.84 1.57 -6.01
C ALA A 153 -10.11 0.97 -5.37
N GLY A 154 -11.12 1.79 -5.09
CA GLY A 154 -12.39 1.35 -4.52
C GLY A 154 -12.29 0.90 -3.06
N ASN A 155 -11.39 1.50 -2.28
CA ASN A 155 -11.09 1.17 -0.87
C ASN A 155 -10.61 -0.27 -0.63
N VAL A 156 -10.15 -0.96 -1.66
CA VAL A 156 -9.52 -2.28 -1.49
C VAL A 156 -8.13 -2.08 -0.89
N LYS A 157 -7.89 -2.66 0.27
CA LYS A 157 -6.58 -2.65 0.93
C LYS A 157 -5.94 -4.02 0.81
N SER A 158 -4.77 -4.09 0.19
CA SER A 158 -3.92 -5.28 0.24
C SER A 158 -3.07 -5.26 1.51
N PRO A 159 -2.57 -6.42 1.99
CA PRO A 159 -1.55 -6.45 3.03
C PRO A 159 -0.37 -5.57 2.64
N HIS A 160 0.10 -4.74 3.58
CA HIS A 160 1.15 -3.77 3.29
C HIS A 160 2.00 -3.44 4.51
N THR A 161 3.16 -2.87 4.26
CA THR A 161 4.00 -2.22 5.26
C THR A 161 4.45 -0.86 4.77
N ARG A 162 4.55 0.09 5.69
CA ARG A 162 5.06 1.42 5.42
C ARG A 162 6.50 1.51 5.88
N THR A 163 7.34 2.14 5.06
CA THR A 163 8.67 2.58 5.48
C THR A 163 8.59 3.97 6.09
N GLU A 164 9.32 4.18 7.18
CA GLU A 164 9.34 5.48 7.87
C GLU A 164 10.16 6.51 7.06
N GLU A 165 11.30 6.07 6.52
CA GLU A 165 12.23 6.94 5.84
C GLU A 165 12.21 6.74 4.32
N PHE A 166 12.17 7.85 3.57
CA PHE A 166 12.26 7.80 2.09
C PHE A 166 13.59 7.23 1.62
N SER A 167 14.67 7.47 2.37
CA SER A 167 15.99 6.92 2.08
C SER A 167 15.98 5.40 2.05
N ASP A 168 15.27 4.75 2.95
CA ASP A 168 15.16 3.30 3.03
C ASP A 168 14.28 2.75 1.91
N PHE A 169 13.17 3.43 1.62
CA PHE A 169 12.35 3.11 0.45
C PHE A 169 13.17 3.19 -0.84
N LYS A 170 13.96 4.26 -1.00
CA LYS A 170 14.83 4.46 -2.17
C LYS A 170 15.91 3.37 -2.30
N ARG A 171 16.47 2.88 -1.18
CA ARG A 171 17.45 1.78 -1.19
C ARG A 171 16.85 0.49 -1.74
N MET A 172 15.60 0.19 -1.36
CA MET A 172 14.87 -0.98 -1.88
C MET A 172 14.54 -0.87 -3.37
N LEU A 173 14.51 0.34 -3.93
CA LEU A 173 14.33 0.53 -5.37
C LEU A 173 15.61 0.23 -6.18
N GLU A 174 16.79 0.21 -5.57
CA GLU A 174 18.07 -0.09 -6.22
C GLU A 174 18.35 0.77 -7.48
N GLY A 175 18.02 2.05 -7.42
CA GLY A 175 18.17 2.99 -8.53
C GLY A 175 17.06 2.95 -9.57
N LYS A 176 16.09 2.05 -9.45
CA LYS A 176 14.87 2.04 -10.28
C LYS A 176 13.84 3.04 -9.76
N THR A 177 12.83 3.28 -10.56
CA THR A 177 11.71 4.15 -10.20
C THR A 177 10.48 3.33 -9.77
N TYR A 178 9.59 3.97 -9.04
CA TYR A 178 8.28 3.40 -8.70
C TYR A 178 7.22 3.83 -9.73
N PRO A 179 6.19 2.98 -9.98
CA PRO A 179 5.92 1.67 -9.37
C PRO A 179 7.00 0.64 -9.70
N ARG A 180 7.41 -0.19 -8.72
CA ARG A 180 8.26 -1.36 -8.94
C ARG A 180 7.51 -2.60 -8.45
N ILE A 181 7.35 -3.61 -9.31
CA ILE A 181 6.62 -4.84 -9.02
C ILE A 181 7.56 -6.01 -9.19
N LEU A 182 7.68 -6.83 -8.15
CA LEU A 182 8.50 -8.03 -8.14
C LEU A 182 7.59 -9.27 -8.07
N TYR A 183 7.67 -10.14 -9.04
CA TYR A 183 7.10 -11.47 -8.95
C TYR A 183 8.11 -12.39 -8.28
N VAL A 184 7.85 -12.74 -7.04
CA VAL A 184 8.68 -13.61 -6.22
C VAL A 184 8.05 -15.01 -6.18
N LYS A 185 8.84 -16.03 -6.44
CA LYS A 185 8.45 -17.44 -6.30
C LYS A 185 9.54 -18.21 -5.57
N ASP A 186 9.18 -18.85 -4.46
CA ASP A 186 10.07 -19.71 -3.67
C ASP A 186 11.41 -19.06 -3.29
N GLY A 187 11.38 -17.74 -3.01
CA GLY A 187 12.56 -16.96 -2.60
C GLY A 187 13.40 -16.41 -3.75
N GLU A 188 12.91 -16.46 -4.97
CA GLU A 188 13.59 -15.94 -6.16
C GLU A 188 12.72 -14.95 -6.90
N ILE A 189 13.31 -13.88 -7.46
CA ILE A 189 12.61 -12.92 -8.32
C ILE A 189 12.54 -13.49 -9.72
N MET A 190 11.35 -13.93 -10.13
CA MET A 190 11.10 -14.52 -11.44
C MET A 190 10.90 -13.47 -12.53
N LYS A 191 10.34 -12.32 -12.17
CA LYS A 191 10.03 -11.23 -13.09
C LYS A 191 9.91 -9.92 -12.32
N GLU A 192 10.23 -8.85 -13.02
CA GLU A 192 10.15 -7.49 -12.50
C GLU A 192 9.55 -6.57 -13.53
N TRP A 193 8.79 -5.59 -13.05
CA TRP A 193 8.26 -4.46 -13.81
C TRP A 193 8.48 -3.17 -13.03
N ASP A 194 8.71 -2.10 -13.74
CA ASP A 194 8.81 -0.73 -13.23
C ASP A 194 7.96 0.22 -14.08
N VAL A 195 8.07 1.53 -13.86
CA VAL A 195 7.29 2.53 -14.61
C VAL A 195 7.52 2.45 -16.12
N ASP A 196 8.71 2.03 -16.56
CA ASP A 196 9.09 1.97 -17.98
C ASP A 196 8.68 0.66 -18.65
N THR A 197 8.49 -0.39 -17.86
CA THR A 197 8.28 -1.77 -18.36
C THR A 197 6.90 -2.33 -18.03
N TYR A 198 6.14 -1.65 -17.18
CA TYR A 198 4.78 -2.07 -16.89
C TYR A 198 3.82 -1.64 -18.01
N GLU A 199 3.30 -2.63 -18.71
CA GLU A 199 2.19 -2.48 -19.64
C GLU A 199 1.06 -3.42 -19.22
N LYS A 200 -0.13 -2.90 -19.04
CA LYS A 200 -1.30 -3.64 -18.53
C LYS A 200 -1.57 -4.92 -19.34
N GLU A 201 -1.61 -4.80 -20.65
CA GLU A 201 -1.89 -5.92 -21.56
C GLU A 201 -0.77 -6.98 -21.51
N GLY A 202 0.48 -6.53 -21.47
CA GLY A 202 1.65 -7.41 -21.34
C GLY A 202 1.67 -8.13 -20.00
N PHE A 203 1.31 -7.42 -18.93
CA PHE A 203 1.19 -8.00 -17.59
C PHE A 203 0.04 -9.01 -17.51
N MET A 204 -1.13 -8.68 -18.05
CA MET A 204 -2.28 -9.59 -18.14
C MET A 204 -1.92 -10.86 -18.91
N LYS A 205 -1.27 -10.70 -20.06
CA LYS A 205 -0.82 -11.83 -20.90
C LYS A 205 0.16 -12.75 -20.14
N TYR A 206 1.08 -12.18 -19.37
CA TYR A 206 2.05 -12.95 -18.56
C TYR A 206 1.34 -13.90 -17.58
N TYR A 207 0.22 -13.45 -16.98
CA TYR A 207 -0.59 -14.27 -16.06
C TYR A 207 -1.74 -15.02 -16.73
N GLY A 208 -1.87 -14.96 -18.05
CA GLY A 208 -2.95 -15.61 -18.79
C GLY A 208 -4.33 -15.03 -18.49
N ILE A 209 -4.41 -13.72 -18.20
CA ILE A 209 -5.66 -13.00 -17.96
C ILE A 209 -6.14 -12.46 -19.31
N GLU A 210 -7.21 -13.02 -19.86
CA GLU A 210 -7.71 -12.63 -21.19
C GLU A 210 -8.60 -11.38 -21.15
N LYS A 211 -9.45 -11.27 -20.13
CA LYS A 211 -10.36 -10.14 -19.93
C LYS A 211 -10.52 -9.84 -18.46
N LEU A 212 -10.63 -8.56 -18.14
CA LEU A 212 -11.12 -8.13 -16.84
C LEU A 212 -12.65 -8.15 -16.88
N GLU A 213 -13.25 -8.85 -15.93
CA GLU A 213 -14.69 -8.74 -15.75
C GLU A 213 -15.02 -7.29 -15.40
N LYS A 214 -15.77 -6.62 -16.27
CA LYS A 214 -16.35 -5.33 -15.92
C LYS A 214 -17.28 -5.58 -14.74
N LYS A 215 -16.93 -5.02 -13.59
CA LYS A 215 -17.86 -4.96 -12.46
C LYS A 215 -19.11 -4.27 -13.01
N ASN A 216 -20.18 -5.03 -13.23
CA ASN A 216 -21.46 -4.47 -13.63
C ASN A 216 -21.79 -3.47 -12.52
N GLU A 217 -21.71 -2.19 -12.82
CA GLU A 217 -22.49 -1.19 -12.13
C GLU A 217 -23.93 -1.51 -12.45
N SER A 218 -24.48 -2.48 -11.72
CA SER A 218 -25.92 -2.69 -11.66
C SER A 218 -26.48 -1.46 -10.96
N GLY A 219 -26.53 -0.38 -11.73
CA GLY A 219 -27.32 0.76 -11.37
C GLY A 219 -28.72 0.26 -11.03
N LEU A 220 -29.22 0.63 -9.88
CA LEU A 220 -30.63 0.59 -9.58
C LEU A 220 -31.37 1.18 -10.78
N GLN A 221 -31.94 0.35 -11.62
CA GLN A 221 -33.04 0.75 -12.47
C GLN A 221 -34.20 1.01 -11.52
N LEU A 222 -34.34 2.27 -11.11
CA LEU A 222 -35.60 2.76 -10.59
C LEU A 222 -36.60 2.67 -11.75
N GLU A 223 -37.36 1.59 -11.81
CA GLU A 223 -38.60 1.55 -12.59
C GLU A 223 -39.52 2.60 -11.97
N LEU A 224 -39.53 3.78 -12.57
CA LEU A 224 -40.60 4.75 -12.38
C LEU A 224 -41.82 4.13 -13.06
N GLY A 225 -42.58 3.38 -12.28
CA GLY A 225 -43.93 2.95 -12.66
C GLY A 225 -44.74 4.21 -12.94
N GLY A 226 -45.07 4.47 -14.19
CA GLY A 226 -46.04 5.44 -14.62
C GLY A 226 -47.41 4.75 -14.69
N ASP A 227 -48.35 5.24 -13.92
CA ASP A 227 -49.77 5.16 -14.18
C ASP A 227 -50.27 6.53 -14.66
#